data_0cbdc0557760a44d99bb1216d14f8f36
#
_entry.id   0cbdc0557760a44d99bb1216d14f8f36
#
_cell.length_a   1.000
_cell.length_b   1.000
_cell.length_c   1.000
_cell.angle_alpha   90.00
_cell.angle_beta   90.00
_cell.angle_gamma   90.00
#
_symmetry.space_group_name_H-M   'P 1'
#
loop_
_entity.id
_entity.type
_entity.pdbx_description
1 polymer ?
#
loop_
_entity_poly.entity_id
_entity_poly.type
_entity_poly.pdbx_seq_one_letter_code
_entity_poly.pdbx_strand_id
1 'polypeptide(L)'
;MVILVTGGMGFIGSAVVRRLLATTDAVVVNVDKLTYAASPESLGPWLHDRRHVHLRADICDAAAMRAAFARHRPNAVMHLAAESHVDRSIDGPADFIRTNVVGTQVLLEAAREYWLSLDAPAKAAFRFHHVSTDEVFGSLESVNDPPFCETTRYDPRSPYSASKAASDHLVRAWHHTYGLPAFVSNTTNNYGPWQFPEKLIPLVALNALEGKPLPVYGDGSNIRDWIHVEDHAEALVLALQRGQPGETYCLGPRQERTNLQVVKTICATLDRLRPDPAGPRERLITFVKDRPGHDFRYAMDPSSAERALGWKARRDFETGLEETLRWYLDNEAWWRPIRERRYAGQRLGTAAA
;
A
#
# COMPACT_ATOMS: atom_id res chain seq x y z
N MET A 1 -22.33 -8.53 8.03
CA MET A 1 -21.82 -7.29 7.43
C MET A 1 -21.12 -7.64 6.12
N VAL A 2 -21.31 -6.83 5.06
CA VAL A 2 -20.61 -6.99 3.78
C VAL A 2 -19.64 -5.83 3.60
N ILE A 3 -18.38 -6.12 3.29
CA ILE A 3 -17.35 -5.11 3.05
C ILE A 3 -16.84 -5.27 1.61
N LEU A 4 -16.92 -4.22 0.81
CA LEU A 4 -16.34 -4.18 -0.53
C LEU A 4 -14.90 -3.68 -0.40
N VAL A 5 -13.93 -4.52 -0.79
CA VAL A 5 -12.50 -4.19 -0.80
C VAL A 5 -12.04 -4.11 -2.24
N THR A 6 -11.49 -2.99 -2.67
CA THR A 6 -10.87 -2.89 -4.01
C THR A 6 -9.36 -3.09 -3.91
N GLY A 7 -8.77 -3.78 -4.89
CA GLY A 7 -7.34 -4.09 -4.87
C GLY A 7 -6.94 -5.17 -3.86
N GLY A 8 -7.88 -6.04 -3.47
CA GLY A 8 -7.65 -7.04 -2.43
C GLY A 8 -6.80 -8.24 -2.85
N MET A 9 -6.31 -8.31 -4.09
CA MET A 9 -5.30 -9.28 -4.56
C MET A 9 -3.90 -8.65 -4.62
N GLY A 10 -3.78 -7.35 -4.31
CA GLY A 10 -2.50 -6.68 -4.15
C GLY A 10 -1.87 -6.94 -2.78
N PHE A 11 -0.66 -6.42 -2.57
CA PHE A 11 0.13 -6.63 -1.35
C PHE A 11 -0.61 -6.21 -0.07
N ILE A 12 -0.96 -4.92 0.08
CA ILE A 12 -1.67 -4.41 1.26
C ILE A 12 -3.10 -4.93 1.31
N GLY A 13 -3.79 -4.94 0.15
CA GLY A 13 -5.18 -5.38 0.06
C GLY A 13 -5.38 -6.83 0.50
N SER A 14 -4.46 -7.74 0.15
CA SER A 14 -4.55 -9.13 0.58
C SER A 14 -4.37 -9.29 2.10
N ALA A 15 -3.49 -8.50 2.72
CA ALA A 15 -3.35 -8.48 4.17
C ALA A 15 -4.64 -8.00 4.87
N VAL A 16 -5.29 -6.96 4.30
CA VAL A 16 -6.58 -6.47 4.79
C VAL A 16 -7.67 -7.55 4.65
N VAL A 17 -7.77 -8.21 3.50
CA VAL A 17 -8.76 -9.29 3.27
C VAL A 17 -8.53 -10.43 4.25
N ARG A 18 -7.27 -10.91 4.41
CA ARG A 18 -6.92 -11.94 5.40
C ARG A 18 -7.33 -11.52 6.81
N ARG A 19 -7.00 -10.29 7.19
CA ARG A 19 -7.33 -9.76 8.53
C ARG A 19 -8.84 -9.71 8.76
N LEU A 20 -9.61 -9.18 7.82
CA LEU A 20 -11.09 -9.12 7.91
C LEU A 20 -11.69 -10.52 8.10
N LEU A 21 -11.28 -11.49 7.27
CA LEU A 21 -11.80 -12.85 7.32
C LEU A 21 -11.37 -13.60 8.59
N ALA A 22 -10.18 -13.30 9.13
CA ALA A 22 -9.66 -13.91 10.35
C ALA A 22 -10.27 -13.33 11.63
N THR A 23 -10.65 -12.04 11.64
CA THR A 23 -11.01 -11.34 12.89
C THR A 23 -12.46 -10.86 12.93
N THR A 24 -13.25 -11.09 11.88
CA THR A 24 -14.66 -10.70 11.80
C THR A 24 -15.49 -11.77 11.09
N ASP A 25 -16.82 -11.67 11.20
CA ASP A 25 -17.78 -12.50 10.45
C ASP A 25 -18.20 -11.83 9.12
N ALA A 26 -17.45 -10.85 8.65
CA ALA A 26 -17.80 -10.12 7.44
C ALA A 26 -17.68 -10.98 6.18
N VAL A 27 -18.59 -10.78 5.24
CA VAL A 27 -18.41 -11.20 3.85
C VAL A 27 -17.58 -10.12 3.15
N VAL A 28 -16.48 -10.51 2.52
CA VAL A 28 -15.57 -9.63 1.80
C VAL A 28 -15.81 -9.79 0.30
N VAL A 29 -16.33 -8.74 -0.34
CA VAL A 29 -16.42 -8.65 -1.80
C VAL A 29 -15.15 -7.97 -2.31
N ASN A 30 -14.25 -8.77 -2.83
CA ASN A 30 -12.92 -8.37 -3.28
C ASN A 30 -12.95 -8.03 -4.77
N VAL A 31 -12.93 -6.74 -5.10
CA VAL A 31 -12.89 -6.24 -6.48
C VAL A 31 -11.45 -6.03 -6.90
N ASP A 32 -10.97 -6.84 -7.85
CA ASP A 32 -9.61 -6.73 -8.36
C ASP A 32 -9.56 -7.09 -9.85
N LYS A 33 -8.88 -6.28 -10.67
CA LYS A 33 -8.73 -6.56 -12.10
C LYS A 33 -7.60 -7.54 -12.43
N LEU A 34 -6.80 -7.93 -11.42
CA LEU A 34 -5.65 -8.83 -11.52
C LEU A 34 -4.57 -8.29 -12.45
N THR A 35 -3.95 -7.17 -12.04
CA THR A 35 -2.79 -6.60 -12.74
C THR A 35 -1.52 -7.42 -12.50
N TYR A 36 -0.40 -6.94 -13.03
CA TYR A 36 0.90 -7.61 -12.91
C TYR A 36 1.35 -7.87 -11.46
N ALA A 37 0.95 -7.02 -10.50
CA ALA A 37 1.32 -7.11 -9.09
C ALA A 37 0.30 -7.88 -8.23
N ALA A 38 -0.82 -8.29 -8.81
CA ALA A 38 -1.84 -9.06 -8.10
C ALA A 38 -1.40 -10.52 -7.94
N SER A 39 -1.67 -11.08 -6.76
CA SER A 39 -1.41 -12.50 -6.45
C SER A 39 -2.57 -13.08 -5.64
N PRO A 40 -3.48 -13.86 -6.25
CA PRO A 40 -4.52 -14.56 -5.51
C PRO A 40 -3.97 -15.47 -4.40
N GLU A 41 -2.79 -16.06 -4.62
CA GLU A 41 -2.10 -16.92 -3.66
C GLU A 41 -1.79 -16.20 -2.35
N SER A 42 -1.69 -14.88 -2.37
CA SER A 42 -1.45 -14.05 -1.17
C SER A 42 -2.57 -14.13 -0.13
N LEU A 43 -3.77 -14.59 -0.53
CA LEU A 43 -4.88 -14.84 0.41
C LEU A 43 -4.72 -16.16 1.17
N GLY A 44 -3.83 -17.06 0.73
CA GLY A 44 -3.64 -18.37 1.37
C GLY A 44 -4.95 -19.16 1.49
N PRO A 45 -5.27 -19.72 2.67
CA PRO A 45 -6.50 -20.50 2.86
C PRO A 45 -7.78 -19.69 2.68
N TRP A 46 -7.72 -18.35 2.82
CA TRP A 46 -8.89 -17.48 2.68
C TRP A 46 -9.34 -17.28 1.24
N LEU A 47 -8.54 -17.67 0.25
CA LEU A 47 -8.92 -17.59 -1.16
C LEU A 47 -10.22 -18.34 -1.44
N HIS A 48 -10.43 -19.48 -0.77
CA HIS A 48 -11.59 -20.34 -0.93
C HIS A 48 -12.58 -20.29 0.24
N ASP A 49 -12.42 -19.33 1.18
CA ASP A 49 -13.40 -19.12 2.25
C ASP A 49 -14.75 -18.70 1.65
N ARG A 50 -15.86 -19.30 2.13
CA ARG A 50 -17.22 -18.97 1.67
C ARG A 50 -17.62 -17.50 1.84
N ARG A 51 -16.94 -16.77 2.70
CA ARG A 51 -17.13 -15.33 2.94
C ARG A 51 -16.28 -14.46 2.02
N HIS A 52 -15.38 -15.03 1.22
CA HIS A 52 -14.59 -14.33 0.23
C HIS A 52 -15.24 -14.46 -1.15
N VAL A 53 -15.66 -13.33 -1.71
CA VAL A 53 -16.27 -13.26 -3.05
C VAL A 53 -15.32 -12.44 -3.94
N HIS A 54 -14.64 -13.09 -4.89
CA HIS A 54 -13.82 -12.38 -5.87
C HIS A 54 -14.66 -11.88 -7.03
N LEU A 55 -14.60 -10.57 -7.30
CA LEU A 55 -15.19 -9.93 -8.47
C LEU A 55 -14.06 -9.36 -9.34
N ARG A 56 -13.79 -10.02 -10.46
CA ARG A 56 -12.79 -9.53 -11.42
C ARG A 56 -13.36 -8.36 -12.22
N ALA A 57 -13.00 -7.14 -11.82
CA ALA A 57 -13.48 -5.91 -12.45
C ALA A 57 -12.46 -4.78 -12.30
N ASP A 58 -12.47 -3.84 -13.25
CA ASP A 58 -11.72 -2.57 -13.17
C ASP A 58 -12.57 -1.53 -12.45
N ILE A 59 -12.01 -0.82 -11.48
CA ILE A 59 -12.70 0.29 -10.79
C ILE A 59 -13.07 1.44 -11.73
N CYS A 60 -12.43 1.53 -12.90
CA CYS A 60 -12.78 2.48 -13.96
C CYS A 60 -14.05 2.09 -14.74
N ASP A 61 -14.56 0.87 -14.58
CA ASP A 61 -15.81 0.42 -15.21
C ASP A 61 -17.02 0.80 -14.33
N ALA A 62 -17.70 1.89 -14.70
CA ALA A 62 -18.83 2.40 -13.97
C ALA A 62 -20.01 1.41 -13.92
N ALA A 63 -20.23 0.63 -14.99
CA ALA A 63 -21.31 -0.34 -15.02
C ALA A 63 -21.02 -1.50 -14.07
N ALA A 64 -19.76 -2.00 -14.06
CA ALA A 64 -19.33 -3.05 -13.16
C ALA A 64 -19.39 -2.59 -11.69
N MET A 65 -19.01 -1.35 -11.38
CA MET A 65 -19.07 -0.81 -10.02
C MET A 65 -20.53 -0.69 -9.54
N ARG A 66 -21.42 -0.10 -10.33
CA ARG A 66 -22.86 -0.05 -9.99
C ARG A 66 -23.46 -1.43 -9.78
N ALA A 67 -23.15 -2.39 -10.66
CA ALA A 67 -23.61 -3.77 -10.52
C ALA A 67 -23.08 -4.44 -9.23
N ALA A 68 -21.81 -4.18 -8.84
CA ALA A 68 -21.23 -4.67 -7.60
C ALA A 68 -21.99 -4.16 -6.37
N PHE A 69 -22.28 -2.85 -6.30
CA PHE A 69 -23.05 -2.25 -5.20
C PHE A 69 -24.49 -2.79 -5.17
N ALA A 70 -25.18 -2.86 -6.31
CA ALA A 70 -26.56 -3.35 -6.39
C ALA A 70 -26.68 -4.80 -5.95
N ARG A 71 -25.74 -5.66 -6.40
CA ARG A 71 -25.75 -7.11 -6.12
C ARG A 71 -25.36 -7.43 -4.67
N HIS A 72 -24.30 -6.81 -4.17
CA HIS A 72 -23.68 -7.22 -2.90
C HIS A 72 -24.09 -6.36 -1.72
N ARG A 73 -24.68 -5.18 -1.97
CA ARG A 73 -25.22 -4.25 -0.94
C ARG A 73 -24.26 -4.02 0.23
N PRO A 74 -23.01 -3.53 -0.04
CA PRO A 74 -22.00 -3.43 1.00
C PRO A 74 -22.39 -2.42 2.10
N ASN A 75 -22.02 -2.75 3.33
CA ASN A 75 -22.14 -1.83 4.47
C ASN A 75 -20.97 -0.85 4.54
N ALA A 76 -19.84 -1.21 3.93
CA ALA A 76 -18.65 -0.38 3.89
C ALA A 76 -17.79 -0.68 2.65
N VAL A 77 -16.97 0.31 2.27
CA VAL A 77 -15.96 0.22 1.21
C VAL A 77 -14.59 0.48 1.80
N MET A 78 -13.61 -0.36 1.45
CA MET A 78 -12.19 -0.11 1.66
C MET A 78 -11.52 0.00 0.28
N HIS A 79 -11.09 1.20 -0.09
CA HIS A 79 -10.55 1.48 -1.41
C HIS A 79 -9.02 1.47 -1.38
N LEU A 80 -8.44 0.33 -1.84
CA LEU A 80 -6.98 0.12 -1.92
C LEU A 80 -6.48 -0.06 -3.36
N ALA A 81 -7.38 -0.23 -4.34
CA ALA A 81 -6.98 -0.37 -5.75
C ALA A 81 -6.28 0.90 -6.24
N ALA A 82 -5.04 0.77 -6.67
CA ALA A 82 -4.22 1.86 -7.22
C ALA A 82 -3.05 1.32 -8.04
N GLU A 83 -2.59 2.10 -9.01
CA GLU A 83 -1.22 2.00 -9.49
C GLU A 83 -0.30 2.68 -8.45
N SER A 84 0.82 2.02 -8.04
CA SER A 84 1.55 2.42 -6.83
C SER A 84 3.08 2.43 -6.95
N HIS A 85 3.66 2.18 -8.14
CA HIS A 85 5.10 2.17 -8.30
C HIS A 85 5.59 3.50 -8.88
N VAL A 86 6.35 4.29 -8.11
CA VAL A 86 6.80 5.63 -8.52
C VAL A 86 7.57 5.59 -9.83
N ASP A 87 8.56 4.69 -9.98
CA ASP A 87 9.36 4.61 -11.20
C ASP A 87 8.50 4.29 -12.44
N ARG A 88 7.48 3.41 -12.30
CA ARG A 88 6.50 3.18 -13.38
C ARG A 88 5.67 4.42 -13.70
N SER A 89 5.39 5.27 -12.71
CA SER A 89 4.65 6.51 -12.95
C SER A 89 5.45 7.53 -13.77
N ILE A 90 6.78 7.45 -13.72
CA ILE A 90 7.67 8.27 -14.56
C ILE A 90 7.62 7.77 -16.01
N ASP A 91 7.63 6.45 -16.22
CA ASP A 91 7.59 5.85 -17.55
C ASP A 91 6.19 5.94 -18.22
N GLY A 92 5.10 5.84 -17.42
CA GLY A 92 3.72 5.81 -17.93
C GLY A 92 2.71 6.49 -17.00
N PRO A 93 2.71 7.84 -16.88
CA PRO A 93 1.85 8.57 -15.95
C PRO A 93 0.35 8.43 -16.22
N ALA A 94 -0.04 8.17 -17.47
CA ALA A 94 -1.45 8.10 -17.87
C ALA A 94 -2.22 6.98 -17.13
N ASP A 95 -1.60 5.83 -16.88
CA ASP A 95 -2.22 4.72 -16.20
C ASP A 95 -2.51 5.06 -14.72
N PHE A 96 -1.64 5.87 -14.10
CA PHE A 96 -1.81 6.37 -12.74
C PHE A 96 -2.98 7.35 -12.64
N ILE A 97 -3.09 8.29 -13.58
CA ILE A 97 -4.23 9.21 -13.65
C ILE A 97 -5.53 8.43 -13.87
N ARG A 98 -5.53 7.50 -14.82
CA ARG A 98 -6.72 6.70 -15.12
C ARG A 98 -7.16 5.88 -13.90
N THR A 99 -6.27 5.11 -13.30
CA THR A 99 -6.62 4.21 -12.19
C THR A 99 -6.88 5.00 -10.91
N ASN A 100 -5.95 5.87 -10.50
CA ASN A 100 -6.00 6.49 -9.18
C ASN A 100 -7.00 7.66 -9.13
N VAL A 101 -7.16 8.43 -10.22
CA VAL A 101 -8.07 9.58 -10.22
C VAL A 101 -9.43 9.18 -10.79
N VAL A 102 -9.47 8.73 -12.06
CA VAL A 102 -10.75 8.41 -12.72
C VAL A 102 -11.40 7.19 -12.05
N GLY A 103 -10.63 6.13 -11.73
CA GLY A 103 -11.16 4.95 -11.03
C GLY A 103 -11.72 5.29 -9.65
N THR A 104 -11.06 6.16 -8.89
CA THR A 104 -11.58 6.65 -7.60
C THR A 104 -12.88 7.45 -7.79
N GLN A 105 -12.94 8.34 -8.78
CA GLN A 105 -14.15 9.10 -9.09
C GLN A 105 -15.32 8.17 -9.45
N VAL A 106 -15.10 7.18 -10.30
CA VAL A 106 -16.13 6.19 -10.70
C VAL A 106 -16.62 5.42 -9.49
N LEU A 107 -15.72 4.95 -8.63
CA LEU A 107 -16.10 4.20 -7.42
C LEU A 107 -16.86 5.08 -6.41
N LEU A 108 -16.45 6.33 -6.22
CA LEU A 108 -17.13 7.30 -5.35
C LEU A 108 -18.54 7.59 -5.84
N GLU A 109 -18.74 7.73 -7.16
CA GLU A 109 -20.07 7.99 -7.73
C GLU A 109 -20.99 6.77 -7.57
N ALA A 110 -20.49 5.57 -7.83
CA ALA A 110 -21.24 4.33 -7.61
C ALA A 110 -21.62 4.15 -6.12
N ALA A 111 -20.67 4.46 -5.21
CA ALA A 111 -20.92 4.43 -3.77
C ALA A 111 -21.96 5.47 -3.34
N ARG A 112 -21.91 6.70 -3.89
CA ARG A 112 -22.88 7.77 -3.61
C ARG A 112 -24.28 7.40 -4.09
N GLU A 113 -24.43 6.94 -5.34
CA GLU A 113 -25.72 6.50 -5.89
C GLU A 113 -26.34 5.40 -5.01
N TYR A 114 -25.55 4.41 -4.64
CA TYR A 114 -25.97 3.32 -3.74
C TYR A 114 -26.34 3.85 -2.35
N TRP A 115 -25.48 4.66 -1.71
CA TRP A 115 -25.72 5.23 -0.39
C TRP A 115 -27.00 6.06 -0.34
N LEU A 116 -27.31 6.83 -1.38
CA LEU A 116 -28.55 7.60 -1.47
C LEU A 116 -29.79 6.72 -1.49
N SER A 117 -29.71 5.48 -1.98
CA SER A 117 -30.79 4.50 -2.02
C SER A 117 -31.06 3.77 -0.69
N LEU A 118 -30.16 3.92 0.31
CA LEU A 118 -30.29 3.27 1.61
C LEU A 118 -31.34 3.98 2.49
N ASP A 119 -31.87 3.26 3.47
CA ASP A 119 -32.66 3.85 4.56
C ASP A 119 -31.77 4.66 5.53
N ALA A 120 -32.37 5.43 6.40
CA ALA A 120 -31.64 6.34 7.29
C ALA A 120 -30.66 5.63 8.24
N PRO A 121 -30.97 4.48 8.88
CA PRO A 121 -30.03 3.75 9.70
C PRO A 121 -28.83 3.22 8.90
N ALA A 122 -29.06 2.64 7.71
CA ALA A 122 -28.00 2.11 6.86
C ALA A 122 -27.11 3.23 6.29
N LYS A 123 -27.69 4.40 5.94
CA LYS A 123 -26.93 5.60 5.55
C LYS A 123 -25.99 6.06 6.65
N ALA A 124 -26.46 6.14 7.88
CA ALA A 124 -25.65 6.57 9.03
C ALA A 124 -24.51 5.60 9.35
N ALA A 125 -24.73 4.30 9.13
CA ALA A 125 -23.76 3.25 9.38
C ALA A 125 -22.74 3.06 8.25
N PHE A 126 -23.06 3.49 7.02
CA PHE A 126 -22.17 3.30 5.85
C PHE A 126 -20.83 4.02 6.04
N ARG A 127 -19.76 3.40 5.55
CA ARG A 127 -18.41 4.00 5.57
C ARG A 127 -17.71 3.77 4.24
N PHE A 128 -17.00 4.82 3.77
CA PHE A 128 -16.09 4.75 2.62
C PHE A 128 -14.68 5.13 3.12
N HIS A 129 -13.79 4.16 3.22
CA HIS A 129 -12.41 4.35 3.64
C HIS A 129 -11.49 4.34 2.41
N HIS A 130 -10.84 5.46 2.14
CA HIS A 130 -9.81 5.59 1.10
C HIS A 130 -8.41 5.45 1.70
N VAL A 131 -7.62 4.53 1.16
CA VAL A 131 -6.24 4.29 1.60
C VAL A 131 -5.27 5.03 0.68
N SER A 132 -4.47 5.91 1.25
CA SER A 132 -3.51 6.78 0.57
C SER A 132 -2.08 6.59 1.11
N THR A 133 -1.20 7.51 0.82
CA THR A 133 0.24 7.46 1.08
C THR A 133 0.74 8.76 1.71
N ASP A 134 1.86 8.68 2.42
CA ASP A 134 2.61 9.84 2.91
C ASP A 134 3.23 10.68 1.79
N GLU A 135 3.47 10.09 0.62
CA GLU A 135 4.07 10.78 -0.52
C GLU A 135 3.23 11.98 -1.03
N VAL A 136 1.95 12.08 -0.64
CA VAL A 136 1.11 13.25 -0.97
C VAL A 136 1.56 14.53 -0.26
N PHE A 137 2.29 14.41 0.84
CA PHE A 137 2.79 15.56 1.61
C PHE A 137 4.09 16.16 1.05
N GLY A 138 4.75 15.49 0.09
CA GLY A 138 6.04 15.89 -0.46
C GLY A 138 7.21 15.38 0.37
N SER A 139 8.29 16.15 0.44
CA SER A 139 9.56 15.79 1.11
C SER A 139 9.80 16.66 2.35
N LEU A 140 10.25 16.03 3.42
CA LEU A 140 10.95 16.72 4.51
C LEU A 140 12.40 16.92 4.07
N GLU A 141 12.91 18.15 4.18
CA GLU A 141 14.24 18.50 3.64
C GLU A 141 15.36 18.28 4.68
N SER A 142 14.99 18.08 5.95
CA SER A 142 15.92 17.86 7.05
C SER A 142 15.46 16.71 7.96
N VAL A 143 16.42 16.07 8.63
CA VAL A 143 16.14 15.09 9.70
C VAL A 143 15.47 15.75 10.92
N ASN A 144 15.58 17.07 11.05
CA ASN A 144 15.00 17.84 12.15
C ASN A 144 13.61 18.41 11.82
N ASP A 145 13.15 18.30 10.57
CA ASP A 145 11.81 18.76 10.22
C ASP A 145 10.77 17.92 10.97
N PRO A 146 9.67 18.54 11.43
CA PRO A 146 8.61 17.79 12.10
C PRO A 146 7.99 16.77 11.13
N PRO A 147 7.62 15.58 11.61
CA PRO A 147 6.91 14.61 10.79
C PRO A 147 5.61 15.15 10.23
N PHE A 148 5.16 14.61 9.09
CA PHE A 148 3.85 14.91 8.51
C PHE A 148 2.72 14.53 9.47
N CYS A 149 1.70 15.35 9.52
CA CYS A 149 0.46 15.10 10.25
C CYS A 149 -0.76 15.44 9.39
N GLU A 150 -1.96 15.25 9.91
CA GLU A 150 -3.21 15.41 9.18
C GLU A 150 -3.46 16.83 8.66
N THR A 151 -2.78 17.85 9.24
CA THR A 151 -2.86 19.26 8.84
C THR A 151 -1.73 19.70 7.91
N THR A 152 -0.78 18.81 7.60
CA THR A 152 0.31 19.10 6.66
C THR A 152 -0.25 19.34 5.26
N ARG A 153 0.24 20.39 4.59
CA ARG A 153 -0.16 20.71 3.21
C ARG A 153 0.37 19.64 2.25
N TYR A 154 -0.41 19.33 1.23
CA TYR A 154 0.02 18.44 0.14
C TYR A 154 1.00 19.17 -0.79
N ASP A 155 2.12 18.52 -1.11
CA ASP A 155 3.16 18.97 -2.06
C ASP A 155 3.72 17.77 -2.84
N PRO A 156 2.86 16.99 -3.58
CA PRO A 156 3.29 15.77 -4.25
C PRO A 156 4.30 16.06 -5.37
N ARG A 157 5.41 15.28 -5.43
CA ARG A 157 6.53 15.53 -6.36
C ARG A 157 6.74 14.44 -7.42
N SER A 158 5.82 13.48 -7.53
CA SER A 158 5.84 12.44 -8.58
C SER A 158 4.46 12.31 -9.24
N PRO A 159 4.37 11.74 -10.48
CA PRO A 159 3.06 11.46 -11.08
C PRO A 159 2.20 10.53 -10.21
N TYR A 160 2.80 9.55 -9.53
CA TYR A 160 2.11 8.70 -8.57
C TYR A 160 1.55 9.52 -7.40
N SER A 161 2.40 10.24 -6.67
CA SER A 161 1.95 11.01 -5.50
C SER A 161 0.93 12.09 -5.87
N ALA A 162 1.08 12.75 -7.02
CA ALA A 162 0.11 13.71 -7.55
C ALA A 162 -1.26 13.05 -7.82
N SER A 163 -1.27 11.83 -8.40
CA SER A 163 -2.50 11.08 -8.64
C SER A 163 -3.18 10.65 -7.34
N LYS A 164 -2.41 10.30 -6.29
CA LYS A 164 -2.94 9.97 -4.97
C LYS A 164 -3.48 11.22 -4.25
N ALA A 165 -2.77 12.34 -4.30
CA ALA A 165 -3.26 13.60 -3.77
C ALA A 165 -4.58 14.03 -4.43
N ALA A 166 -4.70 13.87 -5.76
CA ALA A 166 -5.94 14.14 -6.46
C ALA A 166 -7.09 13.23 -5.99
N SER A 167 -6.84 11.93 -5.78
CA SER A 167 -7.87 11.01 -5.27
C SER A 167 -8.28 11.33 -3.83
N ASP A 168 -7.36 11.73 -2.96
CA ASP A 168 -7.67 12.18 -1.60
C ASP A 168 -8.58 13.41 -1.62
N HIS A 169 -8.31 14.37 -2.50
CA HIS A 169 -9.15 15.55 -2.67
C HIS A 169 -10.55 15.19 -3.21
N LEU A 170 -10.67 14.23 -4.13
CA LEU A 170 -11.97 13.73 -4.58
C LEU A 170 -12.78 13.13 -3.42
N VAL A 171 -12.16 12.29 -2.59
CA VAL A 171 -12.83 11.69 -1.43
C VAL A 171 -13.36 12.75 -0.47
N ARG A 172 -12.53 13.74 -0.15
CA ARG A 172 -12.92 14.90 0.69
C ARG A 172 -14.04 15.71 0.04
N ALA A 173 -13.96 15.95 -1.28
CA ALA A 173 -14.99 16.68 -2.01
C ALA A 173 -16.35 15.94 -1.98
N TRP A 174 -16.35 14.60 -2.15
CA TRP A 174 -17.59 13.81 -2.06
C TRP A 174 -18.19 13.85 -0.66
N HIS A 175 -17.35 13.86 0.38
CA HIS A 175 -17.83 14.05 1.75
C HIS A 175 -18.45 15.43 1.94
N HIS A 176 -17.73 16.52 1.63
CA HIS A 176 -18.19 17.87 1.89
C HIS A 176 -19.36 18.30 1.00
N THR A 177 -19.36 17.90 -0.27
CA THR A 177 -20.39 18.33 -1.23
C THR A 177 -21.66 17.49 -1.14
N TYR A 178 -21.52 16.19 -0.98
CA TYR A 178 -22.65 15.25 -1.07
C TYR A 178 -22.99 14.57 0.24
N GLY A 179 -22.20 14.76 1.30
CA GLY A 179 -22.41 14.14 2.60
C GLY A 179 -22.05 12.65 2.66
N LEU A 180 -21.37 12.11 1.63
CA LEU A 180 -20.94 10.70 1.66
C LEU A 180 -20.06 10.47 2.89
N PRO A 181 -20.35 9.45 3.74
CA PRO A 181 -19.56 9.19 4.94
C PRO A 181 -18.21 8.56 4.59
N ALA A 182 -17.31 9.38 4.05
CA ALA A 182 -15.99 9.02 3.58
C ALA A 182 -14.90 9.61 4.47
N PHE A 183 -13.76 8.91 4.57
CA PHE A 183 -12.56 9.36 5.27
C PHE A 183 -11.30 8.77 4.60
N VAL A 184 -10.12 9.33 4.94
CA VAL A 184 -8.84 9.01 4.31
C VAL A 184 -7.86 8.50 5.37
N SER A 185 -6.99 7.55 5.00
CA SER A 185 -5.77 7.25 5.75
C SER A 185 -4.54 7.40 4.85
N ASN A 186 -3.51 8.07 5.34
CA ASN A 186 -2.21 8.18 4.72
C ASN A 186 -1.22 7.31 5.48
N THR A 187 -0.42 6.50 4.78
CA THR A 187 0.49 5.54 5.40
C THR A 187 1.90 5.70 4.89
N THR A 188 2.85 5.34 5.75
CA THR A 188 4.28 5.25 5.44
C THR A 188 4.62 4.03 4.57
N ASN A 189 5.91 3.82 4.26
CA ASN A 189 6.36 2.72 3.43
C ASN A 189 6.06 1.36 4.04
N ASN A 190 5.32 0.54 3.31
CA ASN A 190 4.96 -0.80 3.74
C ASN A 190 6.00 -1.84 3.31
N TYR A 191 6.22 -2.85 4.16
CA TYR A 191 7.02 -4.04 3.86
C TYR A 191 6.40 -5.30 4.49
N GLY A 192 6.79 -6.47 4.00
CA GLY A 192 6.29 -7.73 4.54
C GLY A 192 6.15 -8.84 3.49
N PRO A 193 5.62 -10.00 3.90
CA PRO A 193 5.28 -11.12 3.02
C PRO A 193 4.37 -10.72 1.86
N TRP A 194 4.56 -11.35 0.70
CA TRP A 194 3.76 -11.14 -0.52
C TRP A 194 3.96 -9.79 -1.23
N GLN A 195 4.96 -8.98 -0.84
CA GLN A 195 5.27 -7.75 -1.57
C GLN A 195 5.90 -8.07 -2.92
N PHE A 196 5.36 -7.47 -4.00
CA PHE A 196 5.85 -7.71 -5.37
C PHE A 196 7.33 -7.29 -5.51
N PRO A 197 8.17 -8.10 -6.20
CA PRO A 197 9.64 -7.96 -6.22
C PRO A 197 10.21 -6.72 -6.91
N GLU A 198 9.43 -5.71 -7.21
CA GLU A 198 9.92 -4.43 -7.76
C GLU A 198 10.21 -3.37 -6.68
N LYS A 199 9.75 -3.59 -5.44
CA LYS A 199 9.97 -2.66 -4.31
C LYS A 199 11.30 -2.94 -3.63
N LEU A 200 11.86 -1.92 -2.94
CA LEU A 200 13.22 -1.94 -2.38
C LEU A 200 13.55 -3.23 -1.59
N ILE A 201 12.76 -3.53 -0.57
CA ILE A 201 13.08 -4.67 0.32
C ILE A 201 13.06 -6.00 -0.42
N PRO A 202 11.99 -6.41 -1.15
CA PRO A 202 12.02 -7.67 -1.86
C PRO A 202 13.01 -7.69 -3.02
N LEU A 203 13.22 -6.58 -3.73
CA LEU A 203 14.22 -6.51 -4.81
C LEU A 203 15.62 -6.78 -4.29
N VAL A 204 16.01 -6.08 -3.22
CA VAL A 204 17.34 -6.25 -2.59
C VAL A 204 17.49 -7.66 -2.02
N ALA A 205 16.47 -8.17 -1.32
CA ALA A 205 16.50 -9.51 -0.75
C ALA A 205 16.72 -10.59 -1.82
N LEU A 206 15.94 -10.54 -2.90
CA LEU A 206 16.03 -11.53 -3.98
C LEU A 206 17.33 -11.39 -4.78
N ASN A 207 17.77 -10.16 -5.08
CA ASN A 207 19.08 -9.95 -5.72
C ASN A 207 20.21 -10.50 -4.85
N ALA A 208 20.17 -10.26 -3.54
CA ALA A 208 21.17 -10.77 -2.59
C ALA A 208 21.21 -12.30 -2.56
N LEU A 209 20.05 -12.97 -2.65
CA LEU A 209 19.95 -14.44 -2.73
C LEU A 209 20.46 -15.00 -4.06
N GLU A 210 20.30 -14.23 -5.14
CA GLU A 210 20.77 -14.60 -6.49
C GLU A 210 22.21 -14.17 -6.78
N GLY A 211 22.91 -13.53 -5.82
CA GLY A 211 24.28 -13.03 -6.01
C GLY A 211 24.39 -11.86 -7.00
N LYS A 212 23.28 -11.14 -7.24
CA LYS A 212 23.18 -10.01 -8.17
C LYS A 212 23.49 -8.68 -7.47
N PRO A 213 23.88 -7.61 -8.22
CA PRO A 213 24.07 -6.28 -7.66
C PRO A 213 22.84 -5.77 -6.91
N LEU A 214 23.09 -5.08 -5.78
CA LEU A 214 22.09 -4.44 -4.93
C LEU A 214 22.08 -2.94 -5.24
N PRO A 215 21.20 -2.44 -6.10
CA PRO A 215 21.24 -1.04 -6.51
C PRO A 215 20.76 -0.13 -5.38
N VAL A 216 21.60 0.86 -5.02
CA VAL A 216 21.28 1.93 -4.08
C VAL A 216 21.28 3.25 -4.85
N TYR A 217 20.15 3.95 -4.86
CA TYR A 217 20.02 5.24 -5.53
C TYR A 217 20.81 6.32 -4.79
N GLY A 218 21.56 7.17 -5.54
CA GLY A 218 22.42 8.20 -4.99
C GLY A 218 23.45 7.62 -4.04
N ASP A 219 23.53 8.17 -2.84
CA ASP A 219 24.35 7.68 -1.72
C ASP A 219 23.57 6.82 -0.70
N GLY A 220 22.26 6.66 -0.93
CA GLY A 220 21.38 5.90 -0.05
C GLY A 220 20.95 6.64 1.22
N SER A 221 21.14 7.96 1.29
CA SER A 221 20.79 8.79 2.44
C SER A 221 19.30 9.08 2.60
N ASN A 222 18.50 8.83 1.56
CA ASN A 222 17.03 9.03 1.64
C ASN A 222 16.43 8.21 2.78
N ILE A 223 15.58 8.84 3.58
CA ILE A 223 14.99 8.27 4.79
C ILE A 223 13.53 7.90 4.54
N ARG A 224 13.14 6.73 5.02
CA ARG A 224 11.75 6.24 4.98
C ARG A 224 11.34 5.71 6.34
N ASP A 225 10.08 5.90 6.69
CA ASP A 225 9.45 5.28 7.85
C ASP A 225 8.79 3.96 7.40
N TRP A 226 9.06 2.84 8.10
CA TRP A 226 8.77 1.50 7.61
C TRP A 226 7.75 0.77 8.47
N ILE A 227 6.55 0.57 7.96
CA ILE A 227 5.47 -0.17 8.63
C ILE A 227 5.33 -1.60 8.08
N HIS A 228 5.25 -2.57 8.98
CA HIS A 228 4.94 -3.95 8.57
C HIS A 228 3.49 -4.06 8.07
N VAL A 229 3.25 -4.77 6.97
CA VAL A 229 1.95 -4.85 6.29
C VAL A 229 0.83 -5.38 7.18
N GLU A 230 1.12 -6.30 8.11
CA GLU A 230 0.11 -6.82 9.03
C GLU A 230 -0.29 -5.78 10.09
N ASP A 231 0.63 -4.93 10.56
CA ASP A 231 0.31 -3.82 11.46
C ASP A 231 -0.51 -2.74 10.74
N HIS A 232 -0.17 -2.46 9.47
CA HIS A 232 -0.98 -1.59 8.64
C HIS A 232 -2.39 -2.15 8.39
N ALA A 233 -2.53 -3.43 8.04
CA ALA A 233 -3.82 -4.07 7.87
C ALA A 233 -4.68 -3.99 9.14
N GLU A 234 -4.07 -4.13 10.33
CA GLU A 234 -4.76 -3.92 11.61
C GLU A 234 -5.26 -2.49 11.75
N ALA A 235 -4.41 -1.49 11.46
CA ALA A 235 -4.79 -0.08 11.49
C ALA A 235 -5.98 0.21 10.57
N LEU A 236 -5.95 -0.31 9.33
CA LEU A 236 -7.00 -0.10 8.34
C LEU A 236 -8.35 -0.72 8.76
N VAL A 237 -8.33 -1.90 9.37
CA VAL A 237 -9.55 -2.55 9.88
C VAL A 237 -10.10 -1.78 11.09
N LEU A 238 -9.25 -1.31 12.00
CA LEU A 238 -9.66 -0.45 13.12
C LEU A 238 -10.18 0.92 12.64
N ALA A 239 -9.56 1.49 11.60
CA ALA A 239 -10.04 2.73 10.99
C ALA A 239 -11.44 2.55 10.38
N LEU A 240 -11.72 1.41 9.73
CA LEU A 240 -13.07 1.12 9.25
C LEU A 240 -14.11 1.04 10.37
N GLN A 241 -13.72 0.52 11.53
CA GLN A 241 -14.62 0.32 12.69
C GLN A 241 -14.83 1.59 13.52
N ARG A 242 -13.82 2.46 13.62
CA ARG A 242 -13.77 3.59 14.57
C ARG A 242 -13.59 4.95 13.91
N GLY A 243 -13.15 4.95 12.64
CA GLY A 243 -12.88 6.17 11.89
C GLY A 243 -14.14 7.01 11.68
N GLN A 244 -13.98 8.32 11.77
CA GLN A 244 -15.07 9.29 11.62
C GLN A 244 -15.11 9.83 10.19
N PRO A 245 -16.29 9.98 9.58
CA PRO A 245 -16.43 10.63 8.29
C PRO A 245 -15.84 12.04 8.28
N GLY A 246 -15.16 12.40 7.21
CA GLY A 246 -14.49 13.70 7.03
C GLY A 246 -13.06 13.75 7.56
N GLU A 247 -12.68 12.83 8.44
CA GLU A 247 -11.35 12.82 9.06
C GLU A 247 -10.27 12.21 8.15
N THR A 248 -9.03 12.54 8.49
CA THR A 248 -7.82 11.93 7.93
C THR A 248 -7.04 11.28 9.06
N TYR A 249 -6.37 10.15 8.79
CA TYR A 249 -5.55 9.43 9.76
C TYR A 249 -4.17 9.17 9.19
N CYS A 250 -3.14 9.69 9.85
CA CYS A 250 -1.75 9.40 9.55
C CYS A 250 -1.31 8.12 10.25
N LEU A 251 -0.84 7.13 9.47
CA LEU A 251 -0.46 5.80 9.97
C LEU A 251 1.03 5.55 9.74
N GLY A 252 1.79 5.44 10.82
CA GLY A 252 3.24 5.18 10.78
C GLY A 252 3.74 4.60 12.09
N PRO A 253 4.85 3.84 12.08
CA PRO A 253 5.42 3.20 13.27
C PRO A 253 6.49 4.06 13.96
N ARG A 254 6.90 5.20 13.41
CA ARG A 254 8.06 6.00 13.84
C ARG A 254 9.38 5.21 13.78
N GLN A 255 9.57 4.45 12.70
CA GLN A 255 10.75 3.60 12.52
C GLN A 255 11.52 3.99 11.25
N GLU A 256 12.10 5.18 11.31
CA GLU A 256 12.85 5.76 10.20
C GLU A 256 14.19 5.04 9.98
N ARG A 257 14.51 4.75 8.71
CA ARG A 257 15.79 4.20 8.26
C ARG A 257 16.22 4.83 6.95
N THR A 258 17.53 5.04 6.78
CA THR A 258 18.04 5.37 5.44
C THR A 258 17.94 4.15 4.52
N ASN A 259 17.84 4.38 3.21
CA ASN A 259 17.83 3.28 2.24
C ASN A 259 19.09 2.40 2.38
N LEU A 260 20.25 3.00 2.61
CA LEU A 260 21.51 2.25 2.82
C LEU A 260 21.46 1.41 4.11
N GLN A 261 20.89 1.92 5.20
CA GLN A 261 20.68 1.13 6.42
C GLN A 261 19.78 -0.08 6.17
N VAL A 262 18.66 0.12 5.45
CA VAL A 262 17.76 -0.99 5.07
C VAL A 262 18.51 -2.06 4.28
N VAL A 263 19.27 -1.67 3.24
CA VAL A 263 20.03 -2.61 2.40
C VAL A 263 21.06 -3.38 3.23
N LYS A 264 21.82 -2.70 4.09
CA LYS A 264 22.79 -3.35 4.99
C LYS A 264 22.13 -4.30 5.98
N THR A 265 21.00 -3.92 6.56
CA THR A 265 20.25 -4.79 7.49
C THR A 265 19.75 -6.05 6.76
N ILE A 266 19.28 -5.93 5.52
CA ILE A 266 18.91 -7.09 4.69
C ILE A 266 20.12 -8.01 4.48
N CYS A 267 21.28 -7.47 4.08
CA CYS A 267 22.51 -8.24 3.88
C CYS A 267 22.92 -9.01 5.15
N ALA A 268 23.04 -8.29 6.28
CA ALA A 268 23.43 -8.89 7.55
C ALA A 268 22.46 -9.98 8.03
N THR A 269 21.15 -9.74 7.87
CA THR A 269 20.13 -10.72 8.24
C THR A 269 20.18 -11.96 7.34
N LEU A 270 20.32 -11.80 6.02
CA LEU A 270 20.46 -12.92 5.10
C LEU A 270 21.74 -13.70 5.32
N ASP A 271 22.87 -13.03 5.63
CA ASP A 271 24.14 -13.69 5.92
C ASP A 271 24.03 -14.56 7.19
N ARG A 272 23.24 -14.14 8.18
CA ARG A 272 22.93 -14.93 9.37
C ARG A 272 21.98 -16.09 9.10
N LEU A 273 20.93 -15.88 8.28
CA LEU A 273 19.90 -16.88 7.99
C LEU A 273 20.37 -17.93 6.98
N ARG A 274 21.12 -17.51 5.96
CA ARG A 274 21.58 -18.33 4.85
C ARG A 274 22.95 -17.80 4.38
N PRO A 275 24.05 -18.18 5.05
CA PRO A 275 25.40 -17.73 4.70
C PRO A 275 25.72 -17.97 3.22
N ASP A 276 26.40 -17.00 2.59
CA ASP A 276 26.86 -17.11 1.20
C ASP A 276 28.32 -17.57 1.18
N PRO A 277 28.67 -18.68 0.48
CA PRO A 277 30.06 -19.11 0.36
C PRO A 277 31.00 -18.07 -0.25
N ALA A 278 30.48 -17.12 -1.04
CA ALA A 278 31.25 -16.05 -1.66
C ALA A 278 31.58 -14.88 -0.70
N GLY A 279 31.12 -14.95 0.57
CA GLY A 279 31.34 -13.94 1.61
C GLY A 279 30.17 -12.99 1.82
N PRO A 280 30.30 -11.98 2.70
CA PRO A 280 29.22 -11.09 3.10
C PRO A 280 28.53 -10.41 1.92
N ARG A 281 27.19 -10.38 1.93
CA ARG A 281 26.37 -9.83 0.82
C ARG A 281 26.50 -8.32 0.64
N GLU A 282 27.02 -7.59 1.63
CA GLU A 282 27.31 -6.16 1.48
C GLU A 282 28.27 -5.86 0.30
N ARG A 283 29.12 -6.84 -0.12
CA ARG A 283 29.96 -6.71 -1.32
C ARG A 283 29.17 -6.48 -2.62
N LEU A 284 27.89 -6.81 -2.64
CA LEU A 284 27.00 -6.68 -3.80
C LEU A 284 26.40 -5.28 -3.91
N ILE A 285 26.53 -4.43 -2.90
CA ILE A 285 25.98 -3.07 -2.91
C ILE A 285 26.63 -2.28 -4.05
N THR A 286 25.79 -1.67 -4.89
CA THR A 286 26.19 -0.88 -6.04
C THR A 286 25.44 0.44 -6.03
N PHE A 287 26.16 1.55 -5.92
CA PHE A 287 25.53 2.88 -6.01
C PHE A 287 25.24 3.21 -7.48
N VAL A 288 24.01 3.67 -7.73
CA VAL A 288 23.53 4.03 -9.06
C VAL A 288 23.05 5.47 -9.09
N LYS A 289 22.98 6.09 -10.29
CA LYS A 289 22.44 7.45 -10.45
C LYS A 289 21.08 7.54 -9.78
N ASP A 290 20.82 8.60 -9.03
CA ASP A 290 19.55 8.81 -8.38
C ASP A 290 18.42 9.03 -9.39
N ARG A 291 17.17 8.83 -8.95
CA ARG A 291 15.98 9.08 -9.78
C ARG A 291 15.57 10.55 -9.71
N PRO A 292 14.95 11.09 -10.78
CA PRO A 292 14.39 12.43 -10.74
C PRO A 292 13.32 12.56 -9.63
N GLY A 293 13.31 13.68 -8.92
CA GLY A 293 12.29 13.96 -7.90
C GLY A 293 12.33 12.98 -6.70
N HIS A 294 13.50 12.48 -6.35
CA HIS A 294 13.64 11.57 -5.21
C HIS A 294 13.59 12.36 -3.89
N ASP A 295 12.48 12.29 -3.21
CA ASP A 295 12.27 12.95 -1.92
C ASP A 295 13.26 12.47 -0.87
N PHE A 296 13.79 13.41 -0.06
CA PHE A 296 14.82 13.12 0.92
C PHE A 296 14.29 12.31 2.10
N ARG A 297 13.21 12.76 2.77
CA ARG A 297 12.70 12.10 3.97
C ARG A 297 11.19 12.05 4.01
N TYR A 298 10.66 10.90 4.42
CA TYR A 298 9.28 10.70 4.83
C TYR A 298 9.24 10.24 6.28
N ALA A 299 8.43 10.90 7.09
CA ALA A 299 8.13 10.52 8.46
C ALA A 299 6.71 10.99 8.80
N MET A 300 5.98 10.20 9.56
CA MET A 300 4.61 10.51 9.96
C MET A 300 4.46 10.58 11.47
N ASP A 301 3.62 11.50 11.95
CA ASP A 301 3.14 11.51 13.33
C ASP A 301 1.76 10.80 13.41
N PRO A 302 1.71 9.55 13.86
CA PRO A 302 0.46 8.79 13.98
C PRO A 302 -0.31 9.11 15.29
N SER A 303 0.07 10.08 16.08
CA SER A 303 -0.49 10.32 17.43
C SER A 303 -2.01 10.54 17.42
N SER A 304 -2.55 11.16 16.38
CA SER A 304 -4.00 11.34 16.22
C SER A 304 -4.70 10.00 15.96
N ALA A 305 -4.17 9.20 15.03
CA ALA A 305 -4.68 7.86 14.72
C ALA A 305 -4.56 6.93 15.94
N GLU A 306 -3.44 6.97 16.68
CA GLU A 306 -3.25 6.18 17.91
C GLU A 306 -4.35 6.48 18.93
N ARG A 307 -4.67 7.75 19.16
CA ARG A 307 -5.74 8.13 20.11
C ARG A 307 -7.14 7.77 19.60
N ALA A 308 -7.43 8.09 18.34
CA ALA A 308 -8.77 7.93 17.77
C ALA A 308 -9.13 6.46 17.51
N LEU A 309 -8.15 5.68 17.04
CA LEU A 309 -8.37 4.29 16.63
C LEU A 309 -7.99 3.30 17.74
N GLY A 310 -7.22 3.72 18.75
CA GLY A 310 -6.67 2.83 19.78
C GLY A 310 -5.67 1.84 19.16
N TRP A 311 -4.93 2.25 18.13
CA TRP A 311 -3.99 1.44 17.40
C TRP A 311 -2.55 1.94 17.61
N LYS A 312 -1.60 1.01 17.63
CA LYS A 312 -0.17 1.29 17.61
C LYS A 312 0.54 0.15 16.89
N ALA A 313 1.51 0.48 16.04
CA ALA A 313 2.35 -0.54 15.41
C ALA A 313 3.09 -1.37 16.50
N ARG A 314 3.14 -2.67 16.30
CA ARG A 314 3.68 -3.62 17.31
C ARG A 314 5.03 -4.19 16.93
N ARG A 315 5.31 -4.32 15.61
CA ARG A 315 6.57 -4.88 15.13
C ARG A 315 7.62 -3.79 15.04
N ASP A 316 8.77 -4.01 15.65
CA ASP A 316 9.97 -3.24 15.31
C ASP A 316 10.49 -3.65 13.93
N PHE A 317 11.26 -2.77 13.29
CA PHE A 317 11.72 -2.97 11.92
C PHE A 317 12.59 -4.22 11.78
N GLU A 318 13.50 -4.46 12.70
CA GLU A 318 14.45 -5.56 12.66
C GLU A 318 13.74 -6.91 12.74
N THR A 319 12.82 -7.08 13.67
CA THR A 319 11.99 -8.29 13.82
C THR A 319 11.10 -8.50 12.60
N GLY A 320 10.38 -7.47 12.15
CA GLY A 320 9.50 -7.57 10.99
C GLY A 320 10.27 -7.83 9.69
N LEU A 321 11.48 -7.26 9.56
CA LEU A 321 12.35 -7.52 8.41
C LEU A 321 12.83 -8.98 8.40
N GLU A 322 13.26 -9.52 9.54
CA GLU A 322 13.66 -10.92 9.62
C GLU A 322 12.48 -11.86 9.29
N GLU A 323 11.27 -11.62 9.83
CA GLU A 323 10.06 -12.38 9.46
C GLU A 323 9.83 -12.33 7.95
N THR A 324 9.98 -11.16 7.34
CA THR A 324 9.83 -10.94 5.90
C THR A 324 10.86 -11.73 5.10
N LEU A 325 12.14 -11.67 5.48
CA LEU A 325 13.22 -12.36 4.77
C LEU A 325 13.11 -13.88 4.89
N ARG A 326 12.73 -14.41 6.07
CA ARG A 326 12.42 -15.83 6.25
C ARG A 326 11.28 -16.26 5.33
N TRP A 327 10.22 -15.43 5.23
CA TRP A 327 9.14 -15.73 4.31
C TRP A 327 9.61 -15.85 2.86
N TYR A 328 10.48 -14.94 2.36
CA TYR A 328 11.04 -15.05 1.00
C TYR A 328 11.91 -16.30 0.83
N LEU A 329 12.68 -16.69 1.85
CA LEU A 329 13.47 -17.93 1.82
C LEU A 329 12.59 -19.18 1.72
N ASP A 330 11.46 -19.18 2.41
CA ASP A 330 10.55 -20.34 2.48
C ASP A 330 9.53 -20.39 1.31
N ASN A 331 9.35 -19.29 0.57
CA ASN A 331 8.34 -19.17 -0.48
C ASN A 331 8.94 -18.92 -1.87
N GLU A 332 10.03 -19.62 -2.18
CA GLU A 332 10.70 -19.53 -3.48
C GLU A 332 9.78 -19.88 -4.65
N ALA A 333 8.89 -20.84 -4.47
CA ALA A 333 7.92 -21.26 -5.48
C ALA A 333 6.96 -20.13 -5.89
N TRP A 334 6.73 -19.14 -5.02
CA TRP A 334 5.91 -17.96 -5.33
C TRP A 334 6.68 -16.91 -6.13
N TRP A 335 7.85 -16.49 -5.64
CA TRP A 335 8.54 -15.36 -6.25
C TRP A 335 9.42 -15.73 -7.46
N ARG A 336 9.91 -16.97 -7.58
CA ARG A 336 10.77 -17.40 -8.70
C ARG A 336 10.06 -17.24 -10.07
N PRO A 337 8.80 -17.71 -10.27
CA PRO A 337 8.09 -17.47 -11.53
C PRO A 337 7.85 -16.00 -11.85
N ILE A 338 7.69 -15.15 -10.82
CA ILE A 338 7.57 -13.69 -11.01
C ILE A 338 8.89 -13.13 -11.56
N ARG A 339 10.03 -13.50 -10.95
CA ARG A 339 11.38 -13.08 -11.36
C ARG A 339 11.73 -13.54 -12.78
N GLU A 340 11.33 -14.73 -13.16
CA GLU A 340 11.65 -15.32 -14.47
C GLU A 340 10.76 -14.80 -15.61
N ARG A 341 9.49 -14.46 -15.33
CA ARG A 341 8.50 -14.22 -16.38
C ARG A 341 7.88 -12.83 -16.38
N ARG A 342 7.84 -12.14 -15.22
CA ARG A 342 7.13 -10.85 -15.08
C ARG A 342 8.06 -9.68 -14.80
N TYR A 343 9.09 -9.88 -13.96
CA TYR A 343 10.00 -8.82 -13.56
C TYR A 343 11.36 -9.40 -13.13
N ALA A 344 12.36 -9.29 -13.99
CA ALA A 344 13.71 -9.84 -13.75
C ALA A 344 14.58 -9.01 -12.82
N GLY A 345 14.06 -7.90 -12.25
CA GLY A 345 14.80 -6.97 -11.39
C GLY A 345 15.48 -5.84 -12.15
N GLN A 346 15.07 -5.58 -13.39
CA GLN A 346 15.58 -4.47 -14.18
C GLN A 346 15.18 -3.12 -13.56
N ARG A 347 16.02 -2.10 -13.78
CA ARG A 347 15.71 -0.72 -13.39
C ARG A 347 14.51 -0.19 -14.16
N LEU A 348 13.59 0.47 -13.45
CA LEU A 348 12.42 1.17 -13.98
C LEU A 348 12.64 2.68 -13.88
N GLY A 349 11.78 3.50 -14.48
CA GLY A 349 11.84 4.96 -14.36
C GLY A 349 13.00 5.58 -15.17
N THR A 350 13.43 4.93 -16.23
CA THR A 350 14.58 5.39 -17.04
C THR A 350 14.20 6.04 -18.36
N ALA A 351 12.93 6.02 -18.74
CA ALA A 351 12.47 6.56 -20.03
C ALA A 351 12.62 8.10 -20.15
N ALA A 352 12.85 8.80 -19.05
CA ALA A 352 13.02 10.26 -19.00
C ALA A 352 14.49 10.69 -18.75
N ALA A 353 15.46 9.81 -18.86
CA ALA A 353 16.88 10.09 -18.58
C ALA A 353 17.72 10.17 -19.85
#